data_41aa0917e848396a5894d55e7f7d9445
#
_entry.id   41aa0917e848396a5894d55e7f7d9445
#
_cell.length_a   1.000
_cell.length_b   1.000
_cell.length_c   1.000
_cell.angle_alpha   90.00
_cell.angle_beta   90.00
_cell.angle_gamma   90.00
#
_symmetry.space_group_name_H-M   'P 1'
#
loop_
_entity.id
_entity.type
_entity.pdbx_description
1 polymer ?
#
loop_
_entity_poly.entity_id
_entity_poly.type
_entity_poly.pdbx_seq_one_letter_code
_entity_poly.pdbx_strand_id
1 'polypeptide(L)'
;MVTEVMENGMYKVCDGDEVLCTIISLGNNIYRAVNTDCDITAEVVPEDDYITRLKCIEHKRRGKDGRYRKTTKLLQSNLSWLNYMLQEKGFIRKAKAR
;
A
#
# COMPACT_ATOMS: atom_id res chain seq x y z
N MET A 1 -9.50 -6.50 19.43
CA MET A 1 -8.52 -5.41 19.63
C MET A 1 -7.67 -5.28 18.39
N VAL A 2 -7.54 -4.09 17.87
CA VAL A 2 -6.71 -3.81 16.69
C VAL A 2 -5.28 -3.57 17.15
N THR A 3 -4.34 -4.29 16.56
CA THR A 3 -2.91 -4.14 16.83
C THR A 3 -2.18 -3.80 15.56
N GLU A 4 -1.11 -3.03 15.70
CA GLU A 4 -0.29 -2.51 14.62
C GLU A 4 1.16 -2.94 14.88
N VAL A 5 1.79 -3.57 13.90
CA VAL A 5 3.16 -4.07 14.04
C VAL A 5 3.99 -3.62 12.85
N MET A 6 5.18 -3.08 13.12
CA MET A 6 6.20 -2.78 12.11
C MET A 6 7.39 -3.67 12.42
N GLU A 7 7.70 -4.61 11.54
CA GLU A 7 8.72 -5.62 11.79
C GLU A 7 9.34 -6.06 10.48
N ASN A 8 10.68 -6.07 10.42
CA ASN A 8 11.44 -6.53 9.25
C ASN A 8 11.00 -5.91 7.92
N GLY A 9 10.67 -4.61 7.93
CA GLY A 9 10.22 -3.91 6.72
C GLY A 9 8.79 -4.24 6.31
N MET A 10 8.05 -4.93 7.16
CA MET A 10 6.64 -5.24 6.93
C MET A 10 5.78 -4.53 7.98
N TYR A 11 4.75 -3.85 7.50
CA TYR A 11 3.72 -3.25 8.35
C TYR A 11 2.48 -4.12 8.29
N LYS A 12 1.89 -4.40 9.45
CA LYS A 12 0.76 -5.30 9.56
C LYS A 12 -0.23 -4.78 10.59
N VAL A 13 -1.50 -4.79 10.23
CA VAL A 13 -2.61 -4.45 11.13
C VAL A 13 -3.48 -5.69 11.28
N CYS A 14 -3.74 -6.07 12.52
CA CYS A 14 -4.57 -7.21 12.84
C CYS A 14 -5.69 -6.83 13.80
N ASP A 15 -6.81 -7.51 13.69
CA ASP A 15 -7.86 -7.48 14.69
C ASP A 15 -8.06 -8.92 15.17
N GLY A 16 -7.50 -9.21 16.37
CA GLY A 16 -7.39 -10.59 16.80
C GLY A 16 -6.54 -11.41 15.83
N ASP A 17 -7.11 -12.47 15.28
CA ASP A 17 -6.43 -13.34 14.32
C ASP A 17 -6.64 -12.87 12.86
N GLU A 18 -7.49 -11.89 12.64
CA GLU A 18 -7.76 -11.37 11.29
C GLU A 18 -6.72 -10.33 10.90
N VAL A 19 -6.10 -10.52 9.73
CA VAL A 19 -5.18 -9.54 9.16
C VAL A 19 -5.98 -8.56 8.31
N LEU A 20 -5.98 -7.29 8.72
CA LEU A 20 -6.73 -6.24 8.04
C LEU A 20 -5.93 -5.56 6.95
N CYS A 21 -4.61 -5.46 7.14
CA CYS A 21 -3.74 -4.77 6.19
C CYS A 21 -2.31 -5.27 6.33
N THR A 22 -1.62 -5.42 5.20
CA THR A 22 -0.18 -5.72 5.17
C THR A 22 0.47 -4.84 4.11
N ILE A 23 1.60 -4.22 4.44
CA ILE A 23 2.40 -3.47 3.47
C ILE A 23 3.83 -4.00 3.57
N ILE A 24 4.41 -4.34 2.41
CA ILE A 24 5.74 -4.92 2.34
C ILE A 24 6.56 -4.28 1.23
N SER A 25 7.84 -4.04 1.50
CA SER A 25 8.81 -3.62 0.50
C SER A 25 9.29 -4.84 -0.28
N LEU A 26 9.22 -4.77 -1.62
CA LEU A 26 9.72 -5.80 -2.52
C LEU A 26 11.10 -5.48 -3.08
N GLY A 27 11.69 -4.35 -2.64
CA GLY A 27 12.95 -3.85 -3.20
C GLY A 27 12.73 -2.99 -4.44
N ASN A 28 13.78 -2.27 -4.86
CA ASN A 28 13.76 -1.43 -6.07
C ASN A 28 12.63 -0.39 -6.08
N ASN A 29 12.29 0.16 -4.90
CA ASN A 29 11.21 1.13 -4.73
C ASN A 29 9.82 0.55 -5.06
N ILE A 30 9.66 -0.77 -4.99
CA ILE A 30 8.39 -1.45 -5.24
C ILE A 30 7.80 -1.90 -3.91
N TYR A 31 6.50 -1.61 -3.73
CA TYR A 31 5.76 -1.94 -2.51
C TYR A 31 4.47 -2.65 -2.86
N ARG A 32 4.09 -3.61 -2.03
CA ARG A 32 2.82 -4.30 -2.14
C ARG A 32 2.00 -4.06 -0.90
N ALA A 33 0.75 -3.70 -1.08
CA ALA A 33 -0.20 -3.51 0.01
C ALA A 33 -1.43 -4.35 -0.24
N VAL A 34 -1.84 -5.09 0.78
CA VAL A 34 -3.06 -5.90 0.75
C VAL A 34 -3.92 -5.46 1.91
N ASN A 35 -5.17 -5.11 1.64
CA ASN A 35 -6.17 -4.83 2.66
C ASN A 35 -7.44 -5.62 2.36
N THR A 36 -8.52 -5.33 3.08
CA THR A 36 -9.77 -6.07 2.91
C THR A 36 -10.48 -5.80 1.57
N ASP A 37 -10.02 -4.79 0.81
CA ASP A 37 -10.64 -4.39 -0.45
C ASP A 37 -9.77 -4.66 -1.66
N CYS A 38 -8.46 -4.55 -1.54
CA CYS A 38 -7.57 -4.64 -2.68
C CYS A 38 -6.20 -5.23 -2.35
N ASP A 39 -5.51 -5.64 -3.41
CA ASP A 39 -4.11 -6.05 -3.40
C ASP A 39 -3.44 -5.23 -4.50
N ILE A 40 -2.60 -4.29 -4.12
CA ILE A 40 -1.99 -3.34 -5.03
C ILE A 40 -0.47 -3.39 -4.92
N THR A 41 0.20 -3.44 -6.08
CA THR A 41 1.66 -3.33 -6.17
C THR A 41 1.99 -2.09 -6.98
N ALA A 42 2.86 -1.25 -6.45
CA ALA A 42 3.21 0.00 -7.09
C ALA A 42 4.68 0.32 -6.88
N GLU A 43 5.23 1.05 -7.83
CA GLU A 43 6.58 1.58 -7.76
C GLU A 43 6.55 3.05 -7.37
N VAL A 44 7.40 3.42 -6.41
CA VAL A 44 7.60 4.83 -6.05
C VAL A 44 8.55 5.43 -7.08
N VAL A 45 8.06 6.43 -7.80
CA VAL A 45 8.85 7.16 -8.81
C VAL A 45 9.30 8.47 -8.18
N PRO A 46 10.60 8.64 -7.93
CA PRO A 46 11.10 9.89 -7.37
C PRO A 46 11.00 11.00 -8.43
N GLU A 47 10.38 12.11 -8.06
CA GLU A 47 10.30 13.30 -8.91
C GLU A 47 11.05 14.46 -8.27
N ASP A 48 10.47 15.03 -7.20
CA ASP A 48 11.12 16.10 -6.44
C ASP A 48 10.75 16.00 -4.96
N ASP A 49 11.15 17.00 -4.17
CA ASP A 49 10.91 17.01 -2.73
C ASP A 49 9.43 17.18 -2.36
N TYR A 50 8.62 17.66 -3.27
CA TYR A 50 7.21 18.03 -3.01
C TYR A 50 6.22 17.02 -3.56
N ILE A 51 6.65 16.16 -4.48
CA ILE A 51 5.77 15.24 -5.20
C ILE A 51 6.27 13.82 -5.02
N THR A 52 5.41 12.97 -4.48
CA THR A 52 5.62 11.54 -4.46
C THR A 52 4.61 10.92 -5.41
N ARG A 53 5.09 10.25 -6.44
CA ARG A 53 4.24 9.59 -7.42
C ARG A 53 4.37 8.09 -7.29
N LEU A 54 3.25 7.40 -7.36
CA LEU A 54 3.19 5.95 -7.45
C LEU A 54 2.77 5.54 -8.85
N LYS A 55 3.52 4.59 -9.41
CA LYS A 55 3.17 3.93 -10.66
C LYS A 55 2.60 2.56 -10.33
N CYS A 56 1.33 2.34 -10.64
CA CYS A 56 0.69 1.06 -10.39
C CYS A 56 1.26 -0.01 -11.32
N ILE A 57 1.72 -1.13 -10.74
CA ILE A 57 2.22 -2.28 -11.49
C ILE A 57 1.11 -3.30 -11.64
N GLU A 58 0.41 -3.61 -10.55
CA GLU A 58 -0.68 -4.58 -10.55
C GLU A 58 -1.72 -4.17 -9.53
N HIS A 59 -2.98 -4.33 -9.89
CA HIS A 59 -4.09 -4.00 -9.01
C HIS A 59 -5.15 -5.08 -9.08
N LYS A 60 -5.53 -5.59 -7.91
CA LYS A 60 -6.59 -6.58 -7.76
C LYS A 60 -7.63 -6.06 -6.79
N ARG A 61 -8.88 -6.42 -7.02
CA ARG A 61 -9.99 -6.14 -6.11
C ARG A 61 -10.50 -7.43 -5.52
N ARG A 62 -10.90 -7.36 -4.26
CA ARG A 62 -11.51 -8.49 -3.58
C ARG A 62 -12.96 -8.62 -4.02
N GLY A 63 -13.32 -9.81 -4.51
CA GLY A 63 -14.70 -10.12 -4.88
C GLY A 63 -15.53 -10.51 -3.67
N LYS A 64 -16.82 -10.72 -3.90
CA LYS A 64 -17.77 -11.15 -2.86
C LYS A 64 -17.41 -12.52 -2.27
N ASP A 65 -16.72 -13.35 -3.06
CA ASP A 65 -16.25 -14.66 -2.62
C ASP A 65 -14.94 -14.61 -1.82
N GLY A 66 -14.42 -13.42 -1.56
CA GLY A 66 -13.17 -13.22 -0.83
C GLY A 66 -11.90 -13.35 -1.65
N ARG A 67 -12.01 -13.67 -2.94
CA ARG A 67 -10.84 -13.81 -3.81
C ARG A 67 -10.46 -12.48 -4.46
N TYR A 68 -9.17 -12.28 -4.62
CA TYR A 68 -8.62 -11.09 -5.27
C TYR A 68 -8.42 -11.40 -6.75
N ARG A 69 -8.96 -10.55 -7.63
CA ARG A 69 -8.86 -10.71 -9.08
C ARG A 69 -8.35 -9.43 -9.70
N LYS A 70 -7.53 -9.56 -10.73
CA LYS A 70 -7.02 -8.42 -11.49
C LYS A 70 -8.18 -7.58 -12.02
N THR A 71 -7.98 -6.29 -11.99
CA THR A 71 -8.94 -5.33 -12.53
C THR A 71 -8.21 -4.30 -13.38
N THR A 72 -8.82 -3.91 -14.49
CA THR A 72 -8.32 -2.82 -15.32
C THR A 72 -8.79 -1.46 -14.81
N LYS A 73 -9.77 -1.46 -13.93
CA LYS A 73 -10.28 -0.23 -13.34
C LYS A 73 -9.40 0.16 -12.17
N LEU A 74 -8.49 1.08 -12.41
CA LEU A 74 -7.65 1.65 -11.36
C LEU A 74 -8.50 2.57 -10.49
N LEU A 75 -8.48 2.31 -9.19
CA LEU A 75 -9.08 3.19 -8.23
C LEU A 75 -7.99 4.15 -7.71
N GLN A 76 -8.09 5.40 -8.11
CA GLN A 76 -7.13 6.43 -7.69
C GLN A 76 -7.07 6.56 -6.17
N SER A 77 -8.19 6.31 -5.49
CA SER A 77 -8.25 6.30 -4.03
C SER A 77 -7.33 5.26 -3.41
N ASN A 78 -7.15 4.10 -4.05
CA ASN A 78 -6.26 3.05 -3.54
C ASN A 78 -4.79 3.46 -3.68
N LEU A 79 -4.41 4.12 -4.78
CA LEU A 79 -3.06 4.65 -4.92
C LEU A 79 -2.80 5.78 -3.91
N SER A 80 -3.76 6.66 -3.71
CA SER A 80 -3.65 7.75 -2.74
C SER A 80 -3.50 7.21 -1.32
N TRP A 81 -4.27 6.19 -0.97
CA TRP A 81 -4.16 5.52 0.31
C TRP A 81 -2.77 4.91 0.50
N LEU A 82 -2.28 4.19 -0.51
CA LEU A 82 -0.96 3.57 -0.42
C LEU A 82 0.14 4.62 -0.26
N ASN A 83 0.07 5.70 -1.04
CA ASN A 83 1.03 6.79 -0.95
C ASN A 83 1.05 7.40 0.45
N TYR A 84 -0.13 7.66 1.02
CA TYR A 84 -0.26 8.16 2.38
C TYR A 84 0.36 7.20 3.39
N MET A 85 0.06 5.92 3.29
CA MET A 85 0.55 4.92 4.23
C MET A 85 2.06 4.73 4.14
N LEU A 86 2.63 4.73 2.94
CA LEU A 86 4.07 4.60 2.76
C LEU A 86 4.82 5.76 3.43
N GLN A 87 4.28 6.97 3.36
CA GLN A 87 4.87 8.13 4.02
C GLN A 87 4.67 8.07 5.54
N GLU A 88 3.45 7.81 6.00
CA GLU A 88 3.10 7.81 7.43
C GLU A 88 3.83 6.70 8.21
N LYS A 89 4.03 5.54 7.60
CA LYS A 89 4.67 4.41 8.26
C LYS A 89 6.19 4.37 8.04
N GLY A 90 6.75 5.39 7.39
CA GLY A 90 8.20 5.55 7.28
C GLY A 90 8.85 4.69 6.21
N PHE A 91 8.10 4.10 5.28
CA PHE A 91 8.69 3.37 4.16
C PHE A 91 9.39 4.29 3.19
N ILE A 92 8.83 5.47 2.98
CA ILE A 92 9.40 6.50 2.11
C ILE A 92 9.40 7.84 2.85
N ARG A 93 10.22 8.78 2.36
CA ARG A 93 10.29 10.12 2.91
C ARG A 93 8.99 10.86 2.64
N LYS A 94 8.50 11.61 3.64
CA LYS A 94 7.34 12.48 3.44
C LYS A 94 7.66 13.57 2.44
N ALA A 95 6.69 13.85 1.55
CA ALA A 95 6.81 14.98 0.64
C ALA A 95 6.81 16.27 1.46
N LYS A 96 7.63 17.23 1.05
CA LYS A 96 7.69 18.53 1.73
C LYS A 96 6.43 19.34 1.39
N ALA A 97 5.96 20.09 2.38
CA ALA A 97 4.92 21.06 2.16
C ALA A 97 5.47 22.25 1.35
N ARG A 98 4.66 22.75 0.44
CA ARG A 98 5.01 23.95 -0.31
C ARG A 98 4.59 25.21 0.44
#